data_c170bffb305a276899fe5aef16a0d43f
#
_entry.id   c170bffb305a276899fe5aef16a0d43f
#
_cell.length_a   1.000
_cell.length_b   1.000
_cell.length_c   1.000
_cell.angle_alpha   90.00
_cell.angle_beta   90.00
_cell.angle_gamma   90.00
#
_symmetry.space_group_name_H-M   'P 1'
#
loop_
_entity.id
_entity.type
_entity.pdbx_description
1 polymer ?
#
loop_
_entity_poly.entity_id
_entity_poly.type
_entity_poly.pdbx_seq_one_letter_code
_entity_poly.pdbx_strand_id
1 'polypeptide(L)'
;LTKRAQRYAGFATNFGCYIPKTMPFGLVSAPFTFSKFMAELLKGCEDFCVPYLDDVAIFSNSLDEHVKHLDVILRKIGNAKLKIKPSKCSLGRKTVKYLGHVVGNGIRSPVEAKIQAIVNFPAPKTKTEIRRLIGMIGYYSRYIKDYAKIVEPLTNALRGKNKREQITWTPECQKAFDTIKGKLVERPVLHAPDYSKPFIIQVDSSNTGTGVVLCQRDEKGEEHPILYLSRKFIKAELNYCTTEKECLGIIYAIKKLHHYLDGQPFKIETDHNPLVWLKSNVGNNQRLMRWSLALQPFNYTIIHRPGKSIKHVDALSRV
;
A
#
# COMPACT_ATOMS: atom_id res chain seq x y z
N LEU A 1 17.03 -18.64 -23.02
CA LEU A 1 17.51 -17.43 -23.72
C LEU A 1 17.52 -17.63 -25.24
N THR A 2 17.20 -16.56 -25.99
CA THR A 2 17.43 -16.55 -27.46
C THR A 2 18.92 -16.61 -27.77
N LYS A 3 19.30 -17.14 -28.94
CA LYS A 3 20.73 -17.21 -29.37
C LYS A 3 21.45 -15.86 -29.26
N ARG A 4 20.75 -14.75 -29.58
CA ARG A 4 21.29 -13.40 -29.45
C ARG A 4 21.52 -13.01 -27.98
N ALA A 5 20.55 -13.27 -27.11
CA ALA A 5 20.66 -12.97 -25.68
C ALA A 5 21.76 -13.82 -25.00
N GLN A 6 21.92 -15.06 -25.38
CA GLN A 6 23.01 -15.94 -24.91
C GLN A 6 24.39 -15.33 -25.09
N ARG A 7 24.64 -14.73 -26.27
CA ARG A 7 25.93 -14.07 -26.57
C ARG A 7 26.21 -12.90 -25.63
N TYR A 8 25.20 -12.08 -25.34
CA TYR A 8 25.36 -10.94 -24.42
C TYR A 8 25.49 -11.36 -22.94
N ALA A 9 25.02 -12.53 -22.61
CA ALA A 9 25.11 -13.07 -21.24
C ALA A 9 26.34 -13.97 -21.04
N GLY A 10 27.25 -14.05 -22.04
CA GLY A 10 28.49 -14.80 -21.93
C GLY A 10 29.36 -14.28 -20.77
N PHE A 11 30.05 -15.20 -20.09
CA PHE A 11 30.95 -14.89 -18.99
C PHE A 11 32.23 -15.70 -19.09
N ALA A 12 33.30 -15.13 -18.59
CA ALA A 12 34.62 -15.77 -18.54
C ALA A 12 34.92 -16.28 -17.12
N THR A 13 35.60 -17.41 -17.09
CA THR A 13 36.14 -18.01 -15.86
C THR A 13 37.60 -18.36 -16.09
N ASN A 14 38.32 -18.80 -15.09
CA ASN A 14 39.69 -19.31 -15.21
C ASN A 14 39.80 -20.56 -16.11
N PHE A 15 38.67 -21.21 -16.40
CA PHE A 15 38.61 -22.42 -17.20
C PHE A 15 38.09 -22.18 -18.64
N GLY A 16 37.74 -20.93 -19.01
CA GLY A 16 37.27 -20.57 -20.33
C GLY A 16 36.02 -19.67 -20.32
N CYS A 17 35.51 -19.39 -21.54
CA CYS A 17 34.34 -18.59 -21.76
C CYS A 17 33.10 -19.50 -21.89
N TYR A 18 32.01 -19.12 -21.23
CA TYR A 18 30.79 -19.88 -21.24
C TYR A 18 29.60 -19.02 -21.64
N ILE A 19 28.61 -19.65 -22.23
CA ILE A 19 27.36 -18.99 -22.63
C ILE A 19 26.20 -19.71 -21.93
N PRO A 20 25.37 -18.99 -21.11
CA PRO A 20 24.26 -19.62 -20.44
C PRO A 20 23.15 -20.03 -21.43
N LYS A 21 22.69 -21.26 -21.37
CA LYS A 21 21.56 -21.77 -22.15
C LYS A 21 20.21 -21.34 -21.57
N THR A 22 20.13 -21.24 -20.26
CA THR A 22 18.97 -20.78 -19.48
C THR A 22 19.17 -19.34 -19.00
N MET A 23 18.15 -18.74 -18.48
CA MET A 23 18.21 -17.36 -17.95
C MET A 23 18.97 -17.35 -16.61
N PRO A 24 20.17 -16.73 -16.54
CA PRO A 24 20.93 -16.65 -15.29
C PRO A 24 20.34 -15.59 -14.36
N PHE A 25 20.65 -15.72 -13.07
CA PHE A 25 20.35 -14.69 -12.08
C PHE A 25 21.12 -13.38 -12.39
N GLY A 26 20.51 -12.24 -11.98
CA GLY A 26 21.15 -10.93 -12.12
C GLY A 26 20.83 -10.16 -13.40
N LEU A 27 20.16 -10.75 -14.38
CA LEU A 27 19.65 -10.01 -15.52
C LEU A 27 18.49 -9.12 -15.10
N VAL A 28 18.51 -7.85 -15.52
CA VAL A 28 17.46 -6.85 -15.16
C VAL A 28 16.06 -7.30 -15.58
N SER A 29 15.93 -7.97 -16.74
CA SER A 29 14.64 -8.46 -17.25
C SER A 29 14.20 -9.81 -16.69
N ALA A 30 15.05 -10.52 -15.94
CA ALA A 30 14.75 -11.87 -15.47
C ALA A 30 13.51 -11.93 -14.57
N PRO A 31 13.33 -11.04 -13.54
CA PRO A 31 12.15 -11.05 -12.69
C PRO A 31 10.86 -10.80 -13.50
N PHE A 32 10.88 -9.86 -14.43
CA PHE A 32 9.73 -9.57 -15.29
C PHE A 32 9.36 -10.78 -16.18
N THR A 33 10.36 -11.40 -16.82
CA THR A 33 10.15 -12.56 -17.69
C THR A 33 9.58 -13.74 -16.91
N PHE A 34 10.09 -13.98 -15.70
CA PHE A 34 9.59 -15.05 -14.83
C PHE A 34 8.16 -14.78 -14.33
N SER A 35 7.87 -13.53 -13.92
CA SER A 35 6.51 -13.13 -13.52
C SER A 35 5.50 -13.30 -14.65
N LYS A 36 5.87 -12.92 -15.89
CA LYS A 36 5.02 -13.13 -17.06
C LYS A 36 4.77 -14.60 -17.30
N PHE A 37 5.81 -15.43 -17.24
CA PHE A 37 5.68 -16.87 -17.38
C PHE A 37 4.77 -17.48 -16.32
N MET A 38 4.91 -17.10 -15.05
CA MET A 38 4.06 -17.58 -13.94
C MET A 38 2.60 -17.15 -14.11
N ALA A 39 2.35 -15.89 -14.53
CA ALA A 39 1.00 -15.42 -14.80
C ALA A 39 0.33 -16.21 -15.94
N GLU A 40 1.09 -16.54 -16.99
CA GLU A 40 0.58 -17.34 -18.13
C GLU A 40 0.34 -18.81 -17.73
N LEU A 41 1.25 -19.40 -16.94
CA LEU A 41 1.13 -20.77 -16.41
C LEU A 41 -0.10 -20.93 -15.51
N LEU A 42 -0.38 -19.97 -14.65
CA LEU A 42 -1.45 -19.99 -13.67
C LEU A 42 -2.74 -19.34 -14.16
N LYS A 43 -2.81 -18.97 -15.43
CA LYS A 43 -4.02 -18.45 -16.06
C LYS A 43 -5.22 -19.37 -15.85
N GLY A 44 -6.36 -18.76 -15.47
CA GLY A 44 -7.59 -19.46 -15.10
C GLY A 44 -7.63 -19.95 -13.64
N CYS A 45 -6.68 -19.50 -12.81
CA CYS A 45 -6.65 -19.77 -11.37
C CYS A 45 -6.70 -18.49 -10.53
N GLU A 46 -7.03 -17.35 -11.15
CA GLU A 46 -6.99 -16.01 -10.55
C GLU A 46 -7.91 -15.89 -9.32
N ASP A 47 -9.00 -16.65 -9.29
CA ASP A 47 -9.99 -16.62 -8.20
C ASP A 47 -9.46 -17.22 -6.88
N PHE A 48 -8.40 -18.02 -6.93
CA PHE A 48 -7.85 -18.70 -5.75
C PHE A 48 -6.33 -18.72 -5.68
N CYS A 49 -5.64 -18.09 -6.62
CA CYS A 49 -4.18 -18.11 -6.71
C CYS A 49 -3.60 -16.77 -7.17
N VAL A 50 -2.62 -16.27 -6.44
CA VAL A 50 -1.90 -15.03 -6.79
C VAL A 50 -0.40 -15.32 -6.84
N PRO A 51 0.21 -15.34 -8.04
CA PRO A 51 1.66 -15.39 -8.18
C PRO A 51 2.28 -13.99 -7.98
N TYR A 52 3.41 -13.94 -7.30
CA TYR A 52 4.23 -12.74 -7.18
C TYR A 52 5.70 -13.12 -7.21
N LEU A 53 6.36 -12.87 -8.33
CA LEU A 53 7.74 -13.34 -8.60
C LEU A 53 7.83 -14.86 -8.38
N ASP A 54 8.61 -15.31 -7.42
CA ASP A 54 8.82 -16.71 -7.04
C ASP A 54 7.87 -17.24 -5.96
N ASP A 55 7.08 -16.34 -5.32
CA ASP A 55 6.08 -16.70 -4.33
C ASP A 55 4.71 -16.93 -4.99
N VAL A 56 4.00 -17.97 -4.57
CA VAL A 56 2.63 -18.26 -5.03
C VAL A 56 1.75 -18.40 -3.79
N ALA A 57 0.76 -17.52 -3.66
CA ALA A 57 -0.25 -17.61 -2.61
C ALA A 57 -1.50 -18.31 -3.15
N ILE A 58 -1.97 -19.34 -2.42
CA ILE A 58 -3.20 -20.10 -2.74
C ILE A 58 -4.15 -19.91 -1.55
N PHE A 59 -5.39 -19.56 -1.82
CA PHE A 59 -6.41 -19.32 -0.79
C PHE A 59 -7.72 -20.01 -1.15
N SER A 60 -8.52 -20.33 -0.14
CA SER A 60 -9.76 -21.07 -0.27
C SER A 60 -10.64 -20.84 0.94
N ASN A 61 -11.95 -21.02 0.81
CA ASN A 61 -12.90 -20.83 1.92
C ASN A 61 -13.01 -22.08 2.81
N SER A 62 -12.67 -23.25 2.30
CA SER A 62 -12.69 -24.51 3.03
C SER A 62 -11.43 -25.35 2.80
N LEU A 63 -11.18 -26.33 3.67
CA LEU A 63 -10.05 -27.24 3.53
C LEU A 63 -10.18 -28.11 2.28
N ASP A 64 -11.38 -28.59 1.98
CA ASP A 64 -11.63 -29.46 0.83
C ASP A 64 -11.40 -28.74 -0.50
N GLU A 65 -11.84 -27.48 -0.58
CA GLU A 65 -11.49 -26.60 -1.72
C GLU A 65 -9.98 -26.37 -1.80
N HIS A 66 -9.33 -26.17 -0.64
CA HIS A 66 -7.90 -25.89 -0.61
C HIS A 66 -7.07 -27.05 -1.15
N VAL A 67 -7.46 -28.29 -0.82
CA VAL A 67 -6.80 -29.49 -1.37
C VAL A 67 -6.97 -29.56 -2.89
N LYS A 68 -8.17 -29.26 -3.42
CA LYS A 68 -8.42 -29.22 -4.87
C LYS A 68 -7.60 -28.12 -5.56
N HIS A 69 -7.57 -26.93 -4.99
CA HIS A 69 -6.78 -25.81 -5.52
C HIS A 69 -5.28 -26.10 -5.52
N LEU A 70 -4.78 -26.72 -4.45
CA LEU A 70 -3.39 -27.17 -4.38
C LEU A 70 -3.07 -28.19 -5.46
N ASP A 71 -3.91 -29.21 -5.66
CA ASP A 71 -3.70 -30.22 -6.69
C ASP A 71 -3.62 -29.59 -8.09
N VAL A 72 -4.53 -28.68 -8.42
CA VAL A 72 -4.53 -27.95 -9.70
C VAL A 72 -3.21 -27.20 -9.91
N ILE A 73 -2.80 -26.42 -8.91
CA ILE A 73 -1.59 -25.58 -9.00
C ILE A 73 -0.33 -26.46 -9.08
N LEU A 74 -0.24 -27.49 -8.25
CA LEU A 74 0.92 -28.40 -8.24
C LEU A 74 1.06 -29.15 -9.56
N ARG A 75 -0.04 -29.60 -10.17
CA ARG A 75 -0.04 -30.22 -11.51
C ARG A 75 0.43 -29.24 -12.59
N LYS A 76 -0.07 -28.00 -12.60
CA LYS A 76 0.39 -26.99 -13.56
C LYS A 76 1.90 -26.73 -13.44
N ILE A 77 2.40 -26.57 -12.22
CA ILE A 77 3.83 -26.34 -11.94
C ILE A 77 4.66 -27.56 -12.35
N GLY A 78 4.20 -28.77 -12.03
CA GLY A 78 4.87 -30.03 -12.41
C GLY A 78 4.95 -30.23 -13.93
N ASN A 79 3.84 -29.99 -14.64
CA ASN A 79 3.78 -30.06 -16.11
C ASN A 79 4.74 -29.08 -16.78
N ALA A 80 4.94 -27.90 -16.18
CA ALA A 80 5.93 -26.91 -16.61
C ALA A 80 7.38 -27.29 -16.24
N LYS A 81 7.60 -28.45 -15.61
CA LYS A 81 8.90 -28.94 -15.14
C LYS A 81 9.59 -27.99 -14.15
N LEU A 82 8.82 -27.16 -13.44
CA LEU A 82 9.33 -26.33 -12.37
C LEU A 82 9.48 -27.18 -11.09
N LYS A 83 10.49 -26.83 -10.29
CA LYS A 83 10.75 -27.49 -9.01
C LYS A 83 10.32 -26.61 -7.85
N ILE A 84 9.56 -27.21 -6.93
CA ILE A 84 9.17 -26.58 -5.68
C ILE A 84 10.10 -27.09 -4.58
N LYS A 85 10.47 -26.20 -3.63
CA LYS A 85 11.24 -26.57 -2.44
C LYS A 85 10.27 -26.77 -1.27
N PRO A 86 9.94 -28.03 -0.87
CA PRO A 86 8.94 -28.29 0.17
C PRO A 86 9.24 -27.62 1.51
N SER A 87 10.51 -27.52 1.89
CA SER A 87 10.92 -26.87 3.14
C SER A 87 10.64 -25.35 3.21
N LYS A 88 10.33 -24.73 2.07
CA LYS A 88 9.90 -23.32 1.99
C LYS A 88 8.39 -23.17 1.84
N CYS A 89 7.65 -24.24 1.66
CA CYS A 89 6.21 -24.22 1.51
C CYS A 89 5.50 -24.18 2.87
N SER A 90 4.45 -23.38 2.95
CA SER A 90 3.54 -23.30 4.09
C SER A 90 2.16 -23.72 3.61
N LEU A 91 1.81 -25.00 3.75
CA LEU A 91 0.56 -25.58 3.27
C LEU A 91 -0.47 -25.70 4.41
N GLY A 92 -1.76 -25.51 4.09
CA GLY A 92 -2.89 -25.72 5.01
C GLY A 92 -2.85 -24.82 6.26
N ARG A 93 -2.32 -23.60 6.14
CA ARG A 93 -2.23 -22.65 7.26
C ARG A 93 -3.38 -21.66 7.24
N LYS A 94 -3.99 -21.38 8.41
CA LYS A 94 -4.99 -20.31 8.57
C LYS A 94 -4.42 -18.93 8.25
N THR A 95 -3.14 -18.72 8.53
CA THR A 95 -2.42 -17.47 8.21
C THR A 95 -1.04 -17.80 7.66
N VAL A 96 -0.57 -17.00 6.71
CA VAL A 96 0.74 -17.16 6.07
C VAL A 96 1.49 -15.82 6.02
N LYS A 97 2.81 -15.91 6.01
CA LYS A 97 3.66 -14.74 5.73
C LYS A 97 3.74 -14.58 4.21
N TYR A 98 3.24 -13.47 3.69
CA TYR A 98 3.26 -13.15 2.27
C TYR A 98 3.62 -11.69 2.06
N LEU A 99 4.60 -11.42 1.22
CA LEU A 99 5.08 -10.06 0.90
C LEU A 99 5.30 -9.17 2.14
N GLY A 100 5.94 -9.70 3.20
CA GLY A 100 6.24 -8.93 4.41
C GLY A 100 5.04 -8.67 5.34
N HIS A 101 3.90 -9.30 5.08
CA HIS A 101 2.70 -9.26 5.91
C HIS A 101 2.31 -10.66 6.38
N VAL A 102 1.58 -10.74 7.47
CA VAL A 102 0.82 -11.92 7.85
C VAL A 102 -0.59 -11.73 7.32
N VAL A 103 -1.05 -12.64 6.48
CA VAL A 103 -2.37 -12.60 5.83
C VAL A 103 -3.15 -13.88 6.13
N GLY A 104 -4.46 -13.78 6.28
CA GLY A 104 -5.39 -14.89 6.51
C GLY A 104 -6.52 -14.49 7.46
N ASN A 105 -7.57 -15.29 7.52
CA ASN A 105 -8.78 -15.04 8.34
C ASN A 105 -9.40 -13.63 8.12
N GLY A 106 -9.37 -13.13 6.89
CA GLY A 106 -9.91 -11.81 6.57
C GLY A 106 -9.11 -10.64 7.13
N ILE A 107 -7.91 -10.85 7.66
CA ILE A 107 -7.07 -9.80 8.24
C ILE A 107 -5.67 -9.78 7.64
N ARG A 108 -5.02 -8.62 7.76
CA ARG A 108 -3.62 -8.42 7.40
C ARG A 108 -2.91 -7.64 8.50
N SER A 109 -1.72 -8.10 8.88
CA SER A 109 -0.86 -7.43 9.86
C SER A 109 0.61 -7.44 9.42
N PRO A 110 1.45 -6.56 9.93
CA PRO A 110 2.89 -6.59 9.65
C PRO A 110 3.55 -7.84 10.23
N VAL A 111 4.64 -8.32 9.59
CA VAL A 111 5.46 -9.41 10.14
C VAL A 111 6.26 -8.93 11.33
N GLU A 112 6.19 -9.64 12.46
CA GLU A 112 6.83 -9.26 13.73
C GLU A 112 8.33 -9.03 13.62
N ALA A 113 9.07 -9.89 12.93
CA ALA A 113 10.52 -9.72 12.74
C ALA A 113 10.88 -8.40 12.04
N LYS A 114 10.01 -7.89 11.16
CA LYS A 114 10.20 -6.60 10.50
C LYS A 114 9.89 -5.43 11.42
N ILE A 115 8.86 -5.56 12.26
CA ILE A 115 8.57 -4.58 13.31
C ILE A 115 9.74 -4.49 14.29
N GLN A 116 10.27 -5.64 14.74
CA GLN A 116 11.39 -5.70 15.64
C GLN A 116 12.64 -5.01 15.07
N ALA A 117 12.89 -5.16 13.76
CA ALA A 117 14.00 -4.45 13.10
C ALA A 117 13.83 -2.91 13.14
N ILE A 118 12.58 -2.41 13.08
CA ILE A 118 12.28 -0.96 13.21
C ILE A 118 12.39 -0.52 14.68
N VAL A 119 11.89 -1.32 15.62
CA VAL A 119 11.95 -1.04 17.06
C VAL A 119 13.40 -0.95 17.54
N ASN A 120 14.25 -1.88 17.09
CA ASN A 120 15.66 -1.93 17.43
C ASN A 120 16.53 -0.95 16.61
N PHE A 121 15.93 -0.22 15.66
CA PHE A 121 16.68 0.75 14.88
C PHE A 121 17.15 1.90 15.78
N PRO A 122 18.45 2.25 15.76
CA PRO A 122 18.98 3.33 16.59
C PRO A 122 18.49 4.69 16.07
N ALA A 123 18.52 5.71 16.93
CA ALA A 123 18.23 7.08 16.51
C ALA A 123 19.17 7.50 15.38
N PRO A 124 18.65 7.94 14.22
CA PRO A 124 19.47 8.31 13.08
C PRO A 124 20.38 9.51 13.37
N LYS A 125 21.63 9.42 12.92
CA LYS A 125 22.64 10.49 13.04
C LYS A 125 22.91 11.18 11.70
N THR A 126 22.53 10.56 10.59
CA THR A 126 22.80 11.04 9.24
C THR A 126 21.53 11.07 8.38
N LYS A 127 21.52 11.92 7.35
CA LYS A 127 20.42 11.96 6.36
C LYS A 127 20.22 10.60 5.66
N THR A 128 21.28 9.83 5.49
CA THR A 128 21.22 8.48 4.90
C THR A 128 20.45 7.53 5.80
N GLU A 129 20.70 7.56 7.11
CA GLU A 129 19.99 6.73 8.08
C GLU A 129 18.53 7.12 8.20
N ILE A 130 18.19 8.43 8.18
CA ILE A 130 16.77 8.87 8.11
C ILE A 130 16.10 8.33 6.85
N ARG A 131 16.72 8.42 5.67
CA ARG A 131 16.13 7.86 4.44
C ARG A 131 15.91 6.36 4.55
N ARG A 132 16.87 5.64 5.14
CA ARG A 132 16.75 4.20 5.39
C ARG A 132 15.58 3.89 6.32
N LEU A 133 15.47 4.63 7.42
CA LEU A 133 14.37 4.51 8.38
C LEU A 133 13.03 4.78 7.70
N ILE A 134 12.88 5.93 7.03
CA ILE A 134 11.64 6.30 6.32
C ILE A 134 11.28 5.26 5.25
N GLY A 135 12.26 4.70 4.54
CA GLY A 135 12.04 3.63 3.56
C GLY A 135 11.47 2.35 4.21
N MET A 136 12.01 1.95 5.37
CA MET A 136 11.50 0.78 6.11
C MET A 136 10.09 1.02 6.66
N ILE A 137 9.86 2.18 7.29
CA ILE A 137 8.56 2.53 7.88
C ILE A 137 7.52 2.77 6.80
N GLY A 138 7.90 3.41 5.68
CA GLY A 138 7.03 3.73 4.55
C GLY A 138 6.32 2.52 3.96
N TYR A 139 6.97 1.35 4.04
CA TYR A 139 6.34 0.08 3.64
C TYR A 139 5.10 -0.25 4.49
N TYR A 140 5.11 0.12 5.77
CA TYR A 140 4.02 -0.09 6.72
C TYR A 140 3.15 1.17 6.94
N SER A 141 3.33 2.21 6.13
CA SER A 141 2.57 3.47 6.25
C SER A 141 1.05 3.25 6.21
N ARG A 142 0.59 2.24 5.48
CA ARG A 142 -0.83 1.87 5.36
C ARG A 142 -1.46 1.38 6.67
N TYR A 143 -0.65 1.00 7.64
CA TYR A 143 -1.08 0.57 8.99
C TYR A 143 -1.07 1.71 9.99
N ILE A 144 -0.43 2.82 9.65
CA ILE A 144 -0.21 3.94 10.57
C ILE A 144 -1.13 5.08 10.19
N LYS A 145 -2.11 5.32 11.04
CA LYS A 145 -2.92 6.51 10.97
C LYS A 145 -2.02 7.74 11.12
N ASP A 146 -2.26 8.79 10.35
CA ASP A 146 -1.49 10.05 10.39
C ASP A 146 0.00 9.92 10.04
N TYR A 147 0.37 8.89 9.29
CA TYR A 147 1.77 8.62 8.95
C TYR A 147 2.52 9.85 8.42
N ALA A 148 1.94 10.59 7.47
CA ALA A 148 2.61 11.74 6.86
C ALA A 148 2.88 12.87 7.86
N LYS A 149 1.96 13.07 8.82
CA LYS A 149 2.10 14.02 9.92
C LYS A 149 3.18 13.58 10.90
N ILE A 150 3.11 12.33 11.35
CA ILE A 150 4.06 11.80 12.34
C ILE A 150 5.49 11.83 11.78
N VAL A 151 5.68 11.48 10.49
CA VAL A 151 6.99 11.45 9.82
C VAL A 151 7.48 12.85 9.43
N GLU A 152 6.66 13.89 9.54
CA GLU A 152 7.01 15.25 9.11
C GLU A 152 8.32 15.77 9.67
N PRO A 153 8.62 15.74 10.99
CA PRO A 153 9.88 16.21 11.53
C PRO A 153 11.09 15.48 10.91
N LEU A 154 10.96 14.16 10.70
CA LEU A 154 12.01 13.34 10.08
C LEU A 154 12.24 13.72 8.61
N THR A 155 11.17 14.00 7.86
CA THR A 155 11.28 14.44 6.46
C THR A 155 11.81 15.86 6.34
N ASN A 156 11.50 16.75 7.29
CA ASN A 156 12.04 18.09 7.35
C ASN A 156 13.55 18.09 7.65
N ALA A 157 14.03 17.17 8.50
CA ALA A 157 15.46 16.97 8.78
C ALA A 157 16.28 16.54 7.54
N LEU A 158 15.62 16.06 6.47
CA LEU A 158 16.27 15.74 5.18
C LEU A 158 16.50 16.97 4.28
N ARG A 159 15.95 18.15 4.59
CA ARG A 159 16.13 19.36 3.80
C ARG A 159 17.59 19.78 3.76
N GLY A 160 18.02 20.43 2.67
CA GLY A 160 19.39 20.88 2.44
C GLY A 160 20.14 20.03 1.39
N LYS A 161 21.20 20.63 0.79
CA LYS A 161 21.88 20.09 -0.40
C LYS A 161 22.82 18.91 -0.11
N ASN A 162 23.44 18.86 1.07
CA ASN A 162 24.47 17.85 1.37
C ASN A 162 23.86 16.52 1.84
N LYS A 163 24.09 15.47 1.09
CA LYS A 163 23.55 14.11 1.38
C LYS A 163 24.19 13.43 2.59
N ARG A 164 25.45 13.75 2.90
CA ARG A 164 26.26 13.14 4.00
C ARG A 164 26.36 14.02 5.25
N GLU A 165 25.66 15.14 5.28
CA GLU A 165 25.66 16.06 6.41
C GLU A 165 25.07 15.39 7.66
N GLN A 166 25.70 15.65 8.80
CA GLN A 166 25.12 15.32 10.10
C GLN A 166 23.81 16.12 10.26
N ILE A 167 22.86 15.49 10.90
CA ILE A 167 21.53 16.08 11.13
C ILE A 167 21.47 16.65 12.55
N THR A 168 20.71 17.72 12.72
CA THR A 168 20.28 18.13 14.05
C THR A 168 19.07 17.28 14.43
N TRP A 169 19.27 16.35 15.35
CA TRP A 169 18.21 15.51 15.88
C TRP A 169 17.45 16.28 16.96
N THR A 170 16.26 16.77 16.63
CA THR A 170 15.45 17.61 17.52
C THR A 170 14.52 16.74 18.39
N PRO A 171 13.98 17.28 19.50
CA PRO A 171 12.96 16.58 20.31
C PRO A 171 11.75 16.14 19.51
N GLU A 172 11.34 16.92 18.50
CA GLU A 172 10.23 16.57 17.59
C GLU A 172 10.58 15.35 16.73
N CYS A 173 11.83 15.25 16.26
CA CYS A 173 12.31 14.06 15.55
C CYS A 173 12.28 12.82 16.45
N GLN A 174 12.70 12.95 17.69
CA GLN A 174 12.67 11.86 18.68
C GLN A 174 11.22 11.45 18.97
N LYS A 175 10.33 12.40 19.23
CA LYS A 175 8.91 12.14 19.45
C LYS A 175 8.26 11.43 18.25
N ALA A 176 8.55 11.89 17.04
CA ALA A 176 8.06 11.24 15.80
C ALA A 176 8.55 9.79 15.71
N PHE A 177 9.83 9.56 15.99
CA PHE A 177 10.46 8.25 15.95
C PHE A 177 9.82 7.27 16.95
N ASP A 178 9.65 7.72 18.21
CA ASP A 178 9.04 6.92 19.26
C ASP A 178 7.55 6.64 19.01
N THR A 179 6.82 7.63 18.51
CA THR A 179 5.41 7.48 18.13
C THR A 179 5.25 6.41 17.06
N ILE A 180 6.10 6.40 16.03
CA ILE A 180 6.03 5.40 14.97
C ILE A 180 6.34 4.00 15.49
N LYS A 181 7.37 3.87 16.31
CA LYS A 181 7.71 2.59 16.96
C LYS A 181 6.53 2.08 17.78
N GLY A 182 5.92 2.91 18.61
CA GLY A 182 4.77 2.56 19.44
C GLY A 182 3.61 2.05 18.59
N LYS A 183 3.21 2.81 17.55
CA LYS A 183 2.12 2.43 16.65
C LYS A 183 2.33 1.10 15.92
N LEU A 184 3.56 0.74 15.63
CA LEU A 184 3.87 -0.56 15.00
C LEU A 184 3.90 -1.70 16.02
N VAL A 185 4.32 -1.42 17.26
CA VAL A 185 4.32 -2.41 18.37
C VAL A 185 2.89 -2.78 18.78
N GLU A 186 1.93 -1.87 18.69
CA GLU A 186 0.50 -2.12 18.92
C GLU A 186 -0.11 -3.16 17.96
N ARG A 187 0.68 -3.67 17.00
CA ARG A 187 0.28 -4.67 16.01
C ARG A 187 -0.98 -4.26 15.26
N PRO A 188 -0.95 -3.17 14.51
CA PRO A 188 -2.13 -2.69 13.80
C PRO A 188 -2.64 -3.76 12.85
N VAL A 189 -3.94 -4.03 12.93
CA VAL A 189 -4.64 -4.98 12.08
C VAL A 189 -5.49 -4.22 11.08
N LEU A 190 -5.38 -4.60 9.81
CA LEU A 190 -6.25 -4.14 8.75
C LEU A 190 -7.12 -5.29 8.27
N HIS A 191 -8.37 -5.00 7.95
CA HIS A 191 -9.29 -6.00 7.41
C HIS A 191 -9.06 -6.20 5.92
N ALA A 192 -9.34 -7.41 5.44
CA ALA A 192 -9.40 -7.67 4.01
C ALA A 192 -10.64 -7.00 3.41
N PRO A 193 -10.55 -6.45 2.18
CA PRO A 193 -11.72 -5.89 1.52
C PRO A 193 -12.72 -6.98 1.16
N ASP A 194 -14.00 -6.73 1.44
CA ASP A 194 -15.13 -7.57 1.04
C ASP A 194 -15.87 -6.86 -0.11
N TYR A 195 -15.68 -7.32 -1.33
CA TYR A 195 -16.26 -6.71 -2.52
C TYR A 195 -17.79 -6.88 -2.63
N SER A 196 -18.42 -7.66 -1.75
CA SER A 196 -19.86 -7.75 -1.65
C SER A 196 -20.48 -6.59 -0.84
N LYS A 197 -19.65 -5.84 -0.09
CA LYS A 197 -20.07 -4.73 0.76
C LYS A 197 -19.60 -3.38 0.20
N PRO A 198 -20.38 -2.31 0.38
CA PRO A 198 -19.96 -0.99 -0.08
C PRO A 198 -18.72 -0.50 0.67
N PHE A 199 -17.79 0.09 -0.05
CA PHE A 199 -16.66 0.78 0.52
C PHE A 199 -17.07 2.14 1.10
N ILE A 200 -16.38 2.56 2.15
CA ILE A 200 -16.53 3.87 2.78
C ILE A 200 -15.17 4.54 2.78
N ILE A 201 -15.11 5.72 2.18
CA ILE A 201 -13.94 6.58 2.20
C ILE A 201 -14.21 7.71 3.17
N GLN A 202 -13.43 7.81 4.23
CA GLN A 202 -13.44 8.94 5.14
C GLN A 202 -12.28 9.85 4.78
N VAL A 203 -12.57 11.11 4.51
CA VAL A 203 -11.56 12.11 4.10
C VAL A 203 -11.66 13.31 5.02
N ASP A 204 -10.51 13.81 5.43
CA ASP A 204 -10.37 15.05 6.16
C ASP A 204 -9.08 15.76 5.75
N SER A 205 -9.16 17.09 5.60
CA SER A 205 -8.05 17.91 5.14
C SER A 205 -7.80 19.08 6.08
N SER A 206 -6.57 19.17 6.56
CA SER A 206 -6.09 20.30 7.35
C SER A 206 -5.49 21.39 6.47
N ASN A 207 -4.90 22.40 7.13
CA ASN A 207 -4.12 23.41 6.42
C ASN A 207 -2.85 22.88 5.77
N THR A 208 -2.32 21.72 6.20
CA THR A 208 -1.00 21.22 5.81
C THR A 208 -1.03 19.90 5.04
N GLY A 209 -2.14 19.15 5.09
CA GLY A 209 -2.23 17.85 4.44
C GLY A 209 -3.62 17.25 4.47
N THR A 210 -3.74 16.07 3.90
CA THR A 210 -4.98 15.29 3.90
C THR A 210 -4.75 13.89 4.45
N GLY A 211 -5.74 13.39 5.18
CA GLY A 211 -5.85 12.04 5.68
C GLY A 211 -7.04 11.32 5.05
N VAL A 212 -6.88 10.03 4.80
CA VAL A 212 -7.93 9.18 4.20
C VAL A 212 -7.94 7.84 4.91
N VAL A 213 -9.13 7.36 5.20
CA VAL A 213 -9.36 5.98 5.67
C VAL A 213 -10.29 5.30 4.68
N LEU A 214 -9.87 4.14 4.18
CA LEU A 214 -10.76 3.21 3.49
C LEU A 214 -11.22 2.19 4.51
N CYS A 215 -12.52 2.07 4.71
CA CYS A 215 -13.12 1.12 5.63
C CYS A 215 -14.40 0.51 5.08
N GLN A 216 -14.90 -0.50 5.75
CA GLN A 216 -16.22 -1.10 5.58
C GLN A 216 -16.88 -1.23 6.96
N ARG A 217 -18.20 -1.36 6.99
CA ARG A 217 -18.94 -1.63 8.23
C ARG A 217 -19.49 -3.04 8.22
N ASP A 218 -19.44 -3.67 9.38
CA ASP A 218 -20.12 -4.94 9.62
C ASP A 218 -21.62 -4.74 9.83
N GLU A 219 -22.34 -5.84 10.10
CA GLU A 219 -23.78 -5.84 10.37
C GLU A 219 -24.15 -5.10 11.66
N LYS A 220 -23.21 -4.95 12.58
CA LYS A 220 -23.36 -4.20 13.84
C LYS A 220 -23.06 -2.71 13.67
N GLY A 221 -22.59 -2.30 12.47
CA GLY A 221 -22.18 -0.94 12.19
C GLY A 221 -20.77 -0.58 12.66
N GLU A 222 -19.98 -1.55 13.12
CA GLU A 222 -18.58 -1.34 13.50
C GLU A 222 -17.70 -1.09 12.26
N GLU A 223 -16.81 -0.12 12.37
CA GLU A 223 -15.93 0.28 11.27
C GLU A 223 -14.65 -0.56 11.24
N HIS A 224 -14.43 -1.24 10.14
CA HIS A 224 -13.26 -2.07 9.91
C HIS A 224 -12.32 -1.41 8.89
N PRO A 225 -11.19 -0.84 9.32
CA PRO A 225 -10.25 -0.18 8.43
C PRO A 225 -9.55 -1.21 7.52
N ILE A 226 -9.49 -0.90 6.23
CA ILE A 226 -8.79 -1.67 5.20
C ILE A 226 -7.40 -1.07 4.97
N LEU A 227 -7.29 0.26 4.96
CA LEU A 227 -6.01 0.96 4.88
C LEU A 227 -6.15 2.44 5.26
N TYR A 228 -5.02 3.02 5.64
CA TYR A 228 -4.85 4.45 5.87
C TYR A 228 -3.98 5.05 4.77
N LEU A 229 -4.34 6.27 4.32
CA LEU A 229 -3.51 7.09 3.44
C LEU A 229 -3.37 8.48 4.06
N SER A 230 -2.22 9.09 3.86
CA SER A 230 -2.02 10.48 4.21
C SER A 230 -0.95 11.10 3.32
N ARG A 231 -1.07 12.39 3.06
CA ARG A 231 -0.04 13.15 2.35
C ARG A 231 0.00 14.61 2.81
N LYS A 232 1.16 15.22 2.70
CA LYS A 232 1.32 16.66 2.84
C LYS A 232 0.95 17.39 1.56
N PHE A 233 0.43 18.61 1.70
CA PHE A 233 0.25 19.51 0.58
C PHE A 233 1.59 20.06 0.11
N ILE A 234 1.72 20.22 -1.20
CA ILE A 234 2.84 20.96 -1.80
C ILE A 234 2.63 22.47 -1.61
N LYS A 235 3.69 23.28 -1.80
CA LYS A 235 3.65 24.73 -1.60
C LYS A 235 2.47 25.43 -2.28
N ALA A 236 2.12 25.02 -3.50
CA ALA A 236 0.98 25.57 -4.23
C ALA A 236 -0.37 25.21 -3.59
N GLU A 237 -0.52 23.99 -3.07
CA GLU A 237 -1.74 23.51 -2.45
C GLU A 237 -1.99 24.09 -1.05
N LEU A 238 -0.94 24.53 -0.36
CA LEU A 238 -1.06 25.22 0.93
C LEU A 238 -1.89 26.50 0.82
N ASN A 239 -1.84 27.16 -0.34
CA ASN A 239 -2.57 28.40 -0.62
C ASN A 239 -4.01 28.16 -1.09
N TYR A 240 -4.48 26.92 -1.18
CA TYR A 240 -5.85 26.60 -1.54
C TYR A 240 -6.81 26.99 -0.42
N CYS A 241 -8.02 27.39 -0.76
CA CYS A 241 -9.07 27.59 0.25
C CYS A 241 -9.49 26.24 0.86
N THR A 242 -10.16 26.29 2.01
CA THR A 242 -10.57 25.08 2.74
C THR A 242 -11.36 24.12 1.85
N THR A 243 -12.34 24.61 1.10
CA THR A 243 -13.15 23.82 0.16
C THR A 243 -12.30 23.12 -0.89
N GLU A 244 -11.30 23.82 -1.46
CA GLU A 244 -10.39 23.22 -2.44
C GLU A 244 -9.49 22.15 -1.82
N LYS A 245 -9.03 22.35 -0.57
CA LYS A 245 -8.23 21.35 0.15
C LYS A 245 -9.02 20.07 0.41
N GLU A 246 -10.27 20.20 0.81
CA GLU A 246 -11.18 19.07 1.02
C GLU A 246 -11.46 18.32 -0.29
N CYS A 247 -11.81 19.04 -1.35
CA CYS A 247 -11.97 18.46 -2.68
C CYS A 247 -10.71 17.74 -3.16
N LEU A 248 -9.53 18.35 -2.94
CA LEU A 248 -8.25 17.74 -3.28
C LEU A 248 -8.00 16.44 -2.53
N GLY A 249 -8.39 16.37 -1.24
CA GLY A 249 -8.33 15.16 -0.43
C GLY A 249 -9.16 14.03 -1.04
N ILE A 250 -10.37 14.32 -1.48
CA ILE A 250 -11.25 13.34 -2.13
C ILE A 250 -10.66 12.87 -3.48
N ILE A 251 -10.18 13.79 -4.31
CA ILE A 251 -9.52 13.44 -5.58
C ILE A 251 -8.26 12.58 -5.34
N TYR A 252 -7.48 12.91 -4.32
CA TYR A 252 -6.33 12.09 -3.93
C TYR A 252 -6.75 10.69 -3.50
N ALA A 253 -7.79 10.59 -2.65
CA ALA A 253 -8.34 9.32 -2.19
C ALA A 253 -8.77 8.45 -3.38
N ILE A 254 -9.62 8.96 -4.26
CA ILE A 254 -10.14 8.20 -5.40
C ILE A 254 -9.02 7.75 -6.34
N LYS A 255 -8.05 8.62 -6.66
CA LYS A 255 -6.90 8.25 -7.48
C LYS A 255 -6.05 7.13 -6.87
N LYS A 256 -5.86 7.16 -5.55
CA LYS A 256 -5.06 6.14 -4.84
C LYS A 256 -5.81 4.83 -4.62
N LEU A 257 -7.12 4.90 -4.51
CA LEU A 257 -8.00 3.78 -4.20
C LEU A 257 -8.73 3.24 -5.43
N HIS A 258 -8.39 3.72 -6.63
CA HIS A 258 -9.09 3.36 -7.88
C HIS A 258 -9.32 1.85 -8.00
N HIS A 259 -8.31 1.04 -7.71
CA HIS A 259 -8.39 -0.41 -7.81
C HIS A 259 -9.33 -1.10 -6.80
N TYR A 260 -9.81 -0.38 -5.76
CA TYR A 260 -10.87 -0.85 -4.86
C TYR A 260 -12.24 -0.36 -5.29
N LEU A 261 -12.30 0.81 -5.96
CA LEU A 261 -13.52 1.58 -6.20
C LEU A 261 -14.07 1.39 -7.62
N ASP A 262 -13.23 0.89 -8.52
CA ASP A 262 -13.60 0.70 -9.92
C ASP A 262 -14.74 -0.31 -10.05
N GLY A 263 -15.84 0.09 -10.71
CA GLY A 263 -17.03 -0.73 -10.85
C GLY A 263 -17.84 -0.98 -9.56
N GLN A 264 -17.44 -0.41 -8.42
CA GLN A 264 -18.11 -0.60 -7.12
C GLN A 264 -18.79 0.68 -6.63
N PRO A 265 -20.01 0.61 -6.08
CA PRO A 265 -20.60 1.74 -5.39
C PRO A 265 -19.91 1.98 -4.07
N PHE A 266 -19.65 3.25 -3.73
CA PHE A 266 -19.00 3.59 -2.46
C PHE A 266 -19.57 4.88 -1.84
N LYS A 267 -19.28 5.07 -0.57
CA LYS A 267 -19.69 6.24 0.21
C LYS A 267 -18.47 7.10 0.54
N ILE A 268 -18.62 8.42 0.44
CA ILE A 268 -17.61 9.39 0.89
C ILE A 268 -18.17 10.09 2.12
N GLU A 269 -17.50 9.95 3.25
CA GLU A 269 -17.83 10.62 4.50
C GLU A 269 -16.84 11.75 4.74
N THR A 270 -17.33 12.96 4.93
CA THR A 270 -16.55 14.18 5.18
C THR A 270 -17.33 15.11 6.11
N ASP A 271 -16.63 15.90 6.90
CA ASP A 271 -17.23 16.92 7.78
C ASP A 271 -17.51 18.25 7.05
N HIS A 272 -16.98 18.40 5.85
CA HIS A 272 -17.29 19.49 4.95
C HIS A 272 -18.23 19.00 3.82
N ASN A 273 -19.13 19.86 3.38
CA ASN A 273 -20.02 19.55 2.26
C ASN A 273 -19.54 20.21 0.93
N PRO A 274 -18.25 20.00 0.51
CA PRO A 274 -17.69 20.66 -0.65
C PRO A 274 -18.26 20.12 -1.97
N LEU A 275 -18.87 18.94 -1.93
CA LEU A 275 -19.33 18.26 -3.13
C LEU A 275 -20.77 18.62 -3.50
N VAL A 276 -21.57 19.12 -2.59
CA VAL A 276 -22.80 19.84 -2.97
C VAL A 276 -22.40 21.09 -3.78
N TRP A 277 -21.32 21.73 -3.39
CA TRP A 277 -20.69 22.83 -4.13
C TRP A 277 -20.13 22.39 -5.50
N LEU A 278 -19.50 21.24 -5.60
CA LEU A 278 -19.01 20.69 -6.88
C LEU A 278 -20.14 20.41 -7.87
N LYS A 279 -21.34 20.04 -7.38
CA LYS A 279 -22.52 19.85 -8.24
C LYS A 279 -23.21 21.16 -8.62
N SER A 280 -23.21 22.18 -7.75
CA SER A 280 -23.99 23.41 -7.92
C SER A 280 -23.20 24.62 -8.46
N ASN A 281 -21.86 24.69 -8.30
CA ASN A 281 -21.05 25.88 -8.59
C ASN A 281 -19.84 25.63 -9.52
N VAL A 282 -19.98 24.72 -10.47
CA VAL A 282 -18.91 24.33 -11.41
C VAL A 282 -18.46 25.51 -12.31
N GLY A 283 -19.32 26.55 -12.48
CA GLY A 283 -19.10 27.61 -13.48
C GLY A 283 -17.92 28.56 -13.23
N ASN A 284 -17.50 28.77 -12.00
CA ASN A 284 -16.56 29.87 -11.66
C ASN A 284 -15.13 29.42 -11.30
N ASN A 285 -14.85 28.12 -11.14
CA ASN A 285 -13.53 27.62 -10.78
C ASN A 285 -13.12 26.46 -11.67
N GLN A 286 -12.23 26.72 -12.60
CA GLN A 286 -11.70 25.72 -13.55
C GLN A 286 -11.08 24.48 -12.87
N ARG A 287 -10.54 24.63 -11.65
CA ARG A 287 -9.95 23.53 -10.88
C ARG A 287 -11.03 22.61 -10.36
N LEU A 288 -12.06 23.15 -9.74
CA LEU A 288 -13.21 22.40 -9.24
C LEU A 288 -13.95 21.71 -10.39
N MET A 289 -14.06 22.37 -11.54
CA MET A 289 -14.63 21.76 -12.76
C MET A 289 -13.85 20.52 -13.20
N ARG A 290 -12.51 20.60 -13.27
CA ARG A 290 -11.68 19.44 -13.62
C ARG A 290 -11.79 18.31 -12.62
N TRP A 291 -11.93 18.62 -11.33
CA TRP A 291 -12.12 17.62 -10.29
C TRP A 291 -13.51 16.98 -10.36
N SER A 292 -14.54 17.75 -10.65
CA SER A 292 -15.89 17.24 -10.89
C SER A 292 -15.92 16.24 -12.06
N LEU A 293 -15.27 16.58 -13.18
CA LEU A 293 -15.14 15.67 -14.33
C LEU A 293 -14.38 14.37 -13.96
N ALA A 294 -13.36 14.46 -13.12
CA ALA A 294 -12.61 13.29 -12.67
C ALA A 294 -13.43 12.34 -11.77
N LEU A 295 -14.52 12.83 -11.17
CA LEU A 295 -15.42 12.05 -10.32
C LEU A 295 -16.57 11.40 -11.10
N GLN A 296 -16.88 11.88 -12.30
CA GLN A 296 -18.02 11.40 -13.10
C GLN A 296 -18.03 9.89 -13.38
N PRO A 297 -16.87 9.22 -13.61
CA PRO A 297 -16.87 7.78 -13.89
C PRO A 297 -17.27 6.90 -12.70
N PHE A 298 -17.34 7.48 -11.48
CA PHE A 298 -17.54 6.71 -10.26
C PHE A 298 -18.98 6.79 -9.75
N ASN A 299 -19.47 5.66 -9.22
CA ASN A 299 -20.77 5.59 -8.56
C ASN A 299 -20.59 5.83 -7.05
N TYR A 300 -20.79 7.07 -6.59
CA TYR A 300 -20.56 7.45 -5.21
C TYR A 300 -21.71 8.23 -4.58
N THR A 301 -21.88 8.09 -3.29
CA THR A 301 -22.78 8.89 -2.45
C THR A 301 -21.98 9.65 -1.42
N ILE A 302 -22.29 10.93 -1.21
CA ILE A 302 -21.63 11.75 -0.20
C ILE A 302 -22.51 11.83 1.02
N ILE A 303 -21.89 11.63 2.17
CA ILE A 303 -22.53 11.72 3.47
C ILE A 303 -21.77 12.78 4.29
N HIS A 304 -22.46 13.85 4.63
CA HIS A 304 -21.94 14.81 5.60
C HIS A 304 -22.00 14.19 7.00
N ARG A 305 -20.88 14.13 7.68
CA ARG A 305 -20.77 13.76 9.08
C ARG A 305 -20.16 14.90 9.88
N PRO A 306 -20.80 15.38 10.95
CA PRO A 306 -20.21 16.37 11.85
C PRO A 306 -18.85 15.87 12.37
N GLY A 307 -17.81 16.73 12.37
CA GLY A 307 -16.43 16.36 12.75
C GLY A 307 -16.31 15.68 14.13
N LYS A 308 -17.26 15.96 15.06
CA LYS A 308 -17.34 15.25 16.35
C LYS A 308 -17.64 13.75 16.22
N SER A 309 -18.29 13.30 15.18
CA SER A 309 -18.59 11.89 14.91
C SER A 309 -17.55 11.19 14.04
N ILE A 310 -16.66 11.97 13.41
CA ILE A 310 -15.51 11.48 12.63
C ILE A 310 -14.21 11.73 13.44
N LYS A 311 -14.24 11.54 14.74
CA LYS A 311 -13.06 11.75 15.62
C LYS A 311 -11.80 11.03 15.16
N HIS A 312 -11.97 9.93 14.42
CA HIS A 312 -10.85 9.18 13.88
C HIS A 312 -10.19 9.85 12.66
N VAL A 313 -10.88 10.75 11.95
CA VAL A 313 -10.39 11.44 10.75
C VAL A 313 -10.03 12.90 11.08
N ASP A 314 -10.77 13.57 11.97
CA ASP A 314 -10.47 14.95 12.41
C ASP A 314 -9.07 15.05 13.08
N ALA A 315 -8.68 14.01 13.82
CA ALA A 315 -7.30 13.88 14.30
C ALA A 315 -6.27 13.72 13.16
N LEU A 316 -6.71 13.31 11.93
CA LEU A 316 -5.85 13.09 10.76
C LEU A 316 -5.46 14.41 10.08
N SER A 317 -6.24 15.48 10.25
CA SER A 317 -6.10 16.74 9.53
C SER A 317 -5.45 17.84 10.34
N ARG A 318 -5.61 17.82 11.67
CA ARG A 318 -5.09 18.87 12.54
C ARG A 318 -3.61 18.66 12.88
N VAL A 319 -2.79 19.45 12.25
CA VAL A 319 -1.35 19.63 12.55
C VAL A 319 -1.12 21.05 13.00
#